data_2f5149530383ace09d7c38e63cd91714
#
_entry.id   2f5149530383ace09d7c38e63cd91714
#
_cell.length_a   1.000
_cell.length_b   1.000
_cell.length_c   1.000
_cell.angle_alpha   90.00
_cell.angle_beta   90.00
_cell.angle_gamma   90.00
#
_symmetry.space_group_name_H-M   'P 1'
#
loop_
_entity.id
_entity.type
_entity.pdbx_description
1 polymer ?
#
loop_
_entity_poly.entity_id
_entity_poly.type
_entity_poly.pdbx_seq_one_letter_code
_entity_poly.pdbx_strand_id
1 'polypeptide(L)'
;MDMISKLEGLVKGQTFINDDFMLTNDFARELYHESAEKMPIIDYHCHLVPEMIASNHQFRDLTEVWLGGDHYKWRAMRGNGVPEEFITGARGSYEKFEKWAETV
;
A
#
# COMPACT_ATOMS: atom_id res chain seq x y z
N MET A 1 18.37 28.94 -8.98
CA MET A 1 17.33 28.49 -9.92
C MET A 1 16.01 28.56 -9.17
N ASP A 2 15.14 29.45 -9.60
CA ASP A 2 13.90 29.66 -8.90
C ASP A 2 12.90 28.49 -9.17
N MET A 3 11.81 28.45 -8.39
CA MET A 3 10.81 27.40 -8.50
C MET A 3 10.07 27.44 -9.84
N ILE A 4 10.05 28.58 -10.51
CA ILE A 4 9.39 28.79 -11.81
C ILE A 4 10.19 28.12 -12.92
N SER A 5 11.52 28.22 -12.93
CA SER A 5 12.36 27.54 -13.93
C SER A 5 12.38 26.02 -13.76
N LYS A 6 12.08 25.50 -12.54
CA LYS A 6 11.84 24.07 -12.33
C LYS A 6 10.49 23.61 -12.88
N LEU A 7 9.50 24.50 -12.89
CA LEU A 7 8.18 24.20 -13.45
C LEU A 7 8.16 24.30 -14.97
N GLU A 8 9.01 25.15 -15.56
CA GLU A 8 9.18 25.25 -17.02
C GLU A 8 9.84 24.02 -17.64
N GLY A 9 10.53 23.19 -16.83
CA GLY A 9 11.05 21.89 -17.24
C GLY A 9 9.99 20.78 -17.31
N LEU A 10 8.77 21.03 -16.85
CA LEU A 10 7.64 20.15 -17.10
C LEU A 10 7.23 20.31 -18.56
N VAL A 11 7.49 19.27 -19.35
CA VAL A 11 7.10 19.22 -20.76
C VAL A 11 5.61 19.55 -20.86
N LYS A 12 5.31 20.61 -21.59
CA LYS A 12 3.94 21.11 -21.82
C LYS A 12 3.08 19.94 -22.30
N GLY A 13 2.13 19.48 -21.48
CA GLY A 13 1.22 18.36 -21.80
C GLY A 13 1.44 17.07 -21.03
N GLN A 14 2.46 16.95 -20.16
CA GLN A 14 2.59 15.79 -19.29
C GLN A 14 1.62 15.90 -18.09
N THR A 15 0.95 14.78 -17.77
CA THR A 15 0.17 14.66 -16.55
C THR A 15 1.11 14.53 -15.33
N PHE A 16 0.61 14.85 -14.14
CA PHE A 16 1.39 14.67 -12.89
C PHE A 16 1.81 13.20 -12.71
N ILE A 17 0.92 12.27 -13.00
CA ILE A 17 1.21 10.83 -13.04
C ILE A 17 1.47 10.45 -14.50
N ASN A 18 2.66 9.98 -14.79
CA ASN A 18 3.13 9.55 -16.09
C ASN A 18 4.17 8.44 -15.93
N ASP A 19 4.69 7.92 -17.04
CA ASP A 19 5.65 6.81 -17.05
C ASP A 19 6.95 7.10 -16.28
N ASP A 20 7.30 8.37 -16.13
CA ASP A 20 8.47 8.82 -15.38
C ASP A 20 8.13 9.33 -13.97
N PHE A 21 6.92 9.06 -13.47
CA PHE A 21 6.52 9.47 -12.13
C PHE A 21 7.52 9.01 -11.07
N MET A 22 7.97 9.92 -10.21
CA MET A 22 9.01 9.70 -9.21
C MET A 22 10.42 9.45 -9.73
N LEU A 23 10.63 9.39 -11.03
CA LEU A 23 11.95 9.24 -11.65
C LEU A 23 12.58 10.61 -11.87
N THR A 24 13.39 11.06 -10.92
CA THR A 24 13.82 12.47 -10.81
C THR A 24 15.04 12.84 -11.66
N ASN A 25 15.71 11.87 -12.28
CA ASN A 25 16.87 12.12 -13.13
C ASN A 25 17.02 11.03 -14.22
N ASP A 26 17.92 11.26 -15.18
CA ASP A 26 18.12 10.35 -16.31
C ASP A 26 18.58 8.96 -15.87
N PHE A 27 19.43 8.88 -14.86
CA PHE A 27 19.92 7.62 -14.34
C PHE A 27 18.78 6.79 -13.71
N ALA A 28 17.89 7.42 -12.97
CA ALA A 28 16.71 6.75 -12.40
C ALA A 28 15.78 6.23 -13.50
N ARG A 29 15.56 7.01 -14.56
CA ARG A 29 14.75 6.59 -15.71
C ARG A 29 15.37 5.39 -16.42
N GLU A 30 16.67 5.43 -16.69
CA GLU A 30 17.41 4.34 -17.32
C GLU A 30 17.31 3.05 -16.50
N LEU A 31 17.61 3.12 -15.20
CA LEU A 31 17.52 1.94 -14.29
C LEU A 31 16.12 1.35 -14.26
N TYR A 32 15.11 2.19 -14.17
CA TYR A 32 13.73 1.72 -14.09
C TYR A 32 13.29 1.09 -15.40
N HIS A 33 13.32 1.83 -16.52
CA HIS A 33 12.77 1.37 -17.79
C HIS A 33 13.56 0.24 -18.44
N GLU A 34 14.87 0.22 -18.27
CA GLU A 34 15.71 -0.82 -18.87
C GLU A 34 15.77 -2.11 -18.03
N SER A 35 15.62 -1.99 -16.72
CA SER A 35 15.83 -3.11 -15.80
C SER A 35 14.64 -3.38 -14.88
N ALA A 36 14.29 -2.44 -14.02
CA ALA A 36 13.37 -2.70 -12.91
C ALA A 36 11.90 -2.88 -13.33
N GLU A 37 11.44 -2.17 -14.34
CA GLU A 37 10.05 -2.16 -14.79
C GLU A 37 9.52 -3.59 -15.13
N LYS A 38 10.38 -4.42 -15.67
CA LYS A 38 10.05 -5.79 -16.10
C LYS A 38 10.33 -6.85 -15.04
N MET A 39 10.87 -6.46 -13.90
CA MET A 39 11.18 -7.39 -12.81
C MET A 39 9.92 -7.75 -12.02
N PRO A 40 9.80 -9.00 -11.56
CA PRO A 40 8.71 -9.35 -10.66
C PRO A 40 8.86 -8.65 -9.31
N ILE A 41 7.74 -8.21 -8.74
CA ILE A 41 7.71 -7.68 -7.38
C ILE A 41 7.66 -8.86 -6.42
N ILE A 42 8.64 -8.92 -5.50
CA ILE A 42 8.65 -9.86 -4.39
C ILE A 42 8.54 -9.05 -3.10
N ASP A 43 7.32 -8.93 -2.59
CA ASP A 43 7.04 -8.22 -1.34
C ASP A 43 6.94 -9.22 -0.19
N TYR A 44 7.95 -9.24 0.67
CA TYR A 44 7.98 -10.07 1.87
C TYR A 44 7.64 -9.28 3.14
N HIS A 45 7.31 -8.00 3.01
CA HIS A 45 6.93 -7.18 4.15
C HIS A 45 5.61 -7.65 4.76
N CYS A 46 5.58 -7.83 6.07
CA CYS A 46 4.37 -8.19 6.81
C CYS A 46 4.36 -7.55 8.19
N HIS A 47 3.18 -7.51 8.81
CA HIS A 47 2.98 -6.98 10.16
C HIS A 47 2.62 -8.09 11.17
N LEU A 48 2.91 -9.33 10.83
CA LEU A 48 2.73 -10.44 11.77
C LEU A 48 3.70 -10.32 12.94
N VAL A 49 3.20 -10.56 14.14
CA VAL A 49 4.03 -10.59 15.34
C VAL A 49 4.97 -11.80 15.27
N PRO A 50 6.30 -11.62 15.39
CA PRO A 50 7.27 -12.72 15.28
C PRO A 50 6.99 -13.89 16.22
N GLU A 51 6.46 -13.62 17.42
CA GLU A 51 6.06 -14.65 18.38
C GLU A 51 4.98 -15.59 17.84
N MET A 52 4.03 -15.06 17.05
CA MET A 52 3.00 -15.89 16.41
C MET A 52 3.59 -16.88 15.42
N ILE A 53 4.64 -16.46 14.70
CA ILE A 53 5.38 -17.34 13.79
C ILE A 53 6.15 -18.40 14.59
N ALA A 54 6.89 -17.97 15.60
CA ALA A 54 7.71 -18.85 16.42
C ALA A 54 6.89 -19.89 17.20
N SER A 55 5.70 -19.52 17.70
CA SER A 55 4.79 -20.41 18.43
C SER A 55 3.88 -21.24 17.53
N ASN A 56 3.98 -21.11 16.21
CA ASN A 56 3.08 -21.73 15.25
C ASN A 56 1.60 -21.46 15.58
N HIS A 57 1.30 -20.18 15.83
CA HIS A 57 -0.07 -19.75 16.17
C HIS A 57 -1.06 -20.18 15.07
N GLN A 58 -2.15 -20.78 15.48
CA GLN A 58 -3.22 -21.19 14.56
C GLN A 58 -4.26 -20.08 14.46
N PHE A 59 -4.26 -19.39 13.33
CA PHE A 59 -5.23 -18.33 13.08
C PHE A 59 -6.63 -18.90 12.86
N ARG A 60 -7.62 -18.27 13.45
CA ARG A 60 -9.02 -18.68 13.37
C ARG A 60 -9.61 -18.45 11.98
N ASP A 61 -9.27 -17.33 11.35
CA ASP A 61 -9.78 -16.89 10.05
C ASP A 61 -8.86 -15.86 9.38
N LEU A 62 -9.20 -15.46 8.15
CA LEU A 62 -8.46 -14.45 7.40
C LEU A 62 -8.46 -13.07 8.07
N THR A 63 -9.52 -12.73 8.76
CA THR A 63 -9.61 -11.46 9.47
C THR A 63 -8.59 -11.37 10.59
N GLU A 64 -8.43 -12.43 11.36
CA GLU A 64 -7.43 -12.48 12.43
C GLU A 64 -6.02 -12.32 11.88
N VAL A 65 -5.63 -13.11 10.89
CA VAL A 65 -4.27 -13.05 10.33
C VAL A 65 -4.00 -11.75 9.58
N TRP A 66 -5.00 -11.20 8.90
CA TRP A 66 -4.83 -10.06 8.00
C TRP A 66 -5.05 -8.72 8.67
N LEU A 67 -6.07 -8.62 9.51
CA LEU A 67 -6.52 -7.38 10.12
C LEU A 67 -6.34 -7.33 11.64
N GLY A 68 -6.15 -8.45 12.30
CA GLY A 68 -6.26 -8.58 13.74
C GLY A 68 -5.34 -7.68 14.57
N GLY A 69 -4.16 -7.36 14.08
CA GLY A 69 -3.20 -6.49 14.78
C GLY A 69 -2.63 -5.38 13.90
N ASP A 70 -3.13 -5.23 12.69
CA ASP A 70 -2.54 -4.33 11.70
C ASP A 70 -3.23 -2.97 11.66
N HIS A 71 -2.77 -2.05 12.50
CA HIS A 71 -3.32 -0.69 12.58
C HIS A 71 -3.02 0.15 11.33
N TYR A 72 -2.09 -0.21 10.47
CA TYR A 72 -1.90 0.44 9.17
C TYR A 72 -3.06 0.12 8.22
N LYS A 73 -3.49 -1.12 8.20
CA LYS A 73 -4.68 -1.52 7.43
C LYS A 73 -5.95 -0.86 7.95
N TRP A 74 -6.08 -0.74 9.27
CA TRP A 74 -7.20 0.00 9.87
C TRP A 74 -7.24 1.46 9.42
N ARG A 75 -6.09 2.12 9.34
CA ARG A 75 -6.01 3.50 8.79
C ARG A 75 -6.46 3.57 7.35
N ALA A 76 -6.05 2.61 6.52
CA ALA A 76 -6.47 2.56 5.13
C ALA A 76 -8.00 2.41 5.01
N MET A 77 -8.60 1.53 5.81
CA MET A 77 -10.06 1.38 5.87
C MET A 77 -10.75 2.67 6.30
N ARG A 78 -10.25 3.35 7.34
CA ARG A 78 -10.78 4.64 7.79
C ARG A 78 -10.65 5.72 6.71
N GLY A 79 -9.51 5.78 6.04
CA GLY A 79 -9.28 6.69 4.92
C GLY A 79 -10.26 6.47 3.77
N ASN A 80 -10.73 5.24 3.57
CA ASN A 80 -11.74 4.88 2.58
C ASN A 80 -13.19 5.01 3.10
N GLY A 81 -13.40 5.57 4.28
CA GLY A 81 -14.72 5.86 4.83
C GLY A 81 -15.44 4.67 5.45
N VAL A 82 -14.74 3.58 5.78
CA VAL A 82 -15.33 2.42 6.45
C VAL A 82 -15.68 2.79 7.90
N PRO A 83 -16.93 2.53 8.36
CA PRO A 83 -17.29 2.76 9.75
C PRO A 83 -16.49 1.90 10.73
N GLU A 84 -16.15 2.45 11.89
CA GLU A 84 -15.30 1.78 12.88
C GLU A 84 -15.83 0.43 13.37
N GLU A 85 -17.15 0.22 13.35
CA GLU A 85 -17.74 -1.06 13.72
C GLU A 85 -17.26 -2.24 12.85
N PHE A 86 -16.86 -1.96 11.59
CA PHE A 86 -16.29 -2.94 10.65
C PHE A 86 -14.74 -3.00 10.70
N ILE A 87 -14.11 -2.19 11.51
CA ILE A 87 -12.63 -2.15 11.63
C ILE A 87 -12.21 -2.78 12.95
N THR A 88 -12.40 -2.09 14.05
CA THR A 88 -12.06 -2.55 15.41
C THR A 88 -13.28 -2.82 16.28
N GLY A 89 -14.48 -2.50 15.79
CA GLY A 89 -15.73 -2.61 16.54
C GLY A 89 -16.33 -4.02 16.53
N ALA A 90 -17.64 -4.08 16.73
CA ALA A 90 -18.36 -5.31 17.11
C ALA A 90 -18.82 -6.17 15.93
N ARG A 91 -18.61 -5.77 14.69
CA ARG A 91 -19.01 -6.58 13.52
C ARG A 91 -18.23 -7.88 13.45
N GLY A 92 -18.83 -8.90 12.84
CA GLY A 92 -18.23 -10.21 12.68
C GLY A 92 -16.98 -10.20 11.79
N SER A 93 -16.14 -11.22 11.94
CA SER A 93 -14.89 -11.36 11.20
C SER A 93 -15.09 -11.30 9.68
N TYR A 94 -16.10 -11.99 9.16
CA TYR A 94 -16.39 -12.00 7.73
C TYR A 94 -16.75 -10.60 7.21
N GLU A 95 -17.62 -9.89 7.92
CA GLU A 95 -18.05 -8.53 7.55
C GLU A 95 -16.87 -7.55 7.53
N LYS A 96 -15.95 -7.69 8.48
CA LYS A 96 -14.72 -6.87 8.53
C LYS A 96 -13.82 -7.14 7.32
N PHE A 97 -13.59 -8.40 6.98
CA PHE A 97 -12.78 -8.77 5.84
C PHE A 97 -13.42 -8.35 4.51
N GLU A 98 -14.74 -8.51 4.40
CA GLU A 98 -15.49 -8.04 3.23
C GLU A 98 -15.29 -6.54 3.00
N LYS A 99 -15.38 -5.72 4.05
CA LYS A 99 -15.12 -4.28 3.96
C LYS A 99 -13.69 -3.94 3.58
N TRP A 100 -12.73 -4.68 4.07
CA TRP A 100 -11.35 -4.58 3.61
C TRP A 100 -11.24 -4.86 2.10
N ALA A 101 -11.74 -5.99 1.67
CA ALA A 101 -11.65 -6.44 0.28
C ALA A 101 -12.41 -5.53 -0.72
N GLU A 102 -13.49 -4.90 -0.28
CA GLU A 102 -14.26 -3.96 -1.11
C GLU A 102 -13.59 -2.60 -1.27
N THR A 103 -12.79 -2.15 -0.29
CA THR A 103 -12.39 -0.74 -0.19
C THR A 103 -10.89 -0.51 -0.31
N VAL A 104 -10.06 -1.48 -0.06
CA VAL A 104 -8.60 -1.38 -0.09
C VAL A 104 -8.01 -2.32 -1.12
#